data_6e24784d1fec648a04c697f7ecc4eba7
#
_entry.id   6e24784d1fec648a04c697f7ecc4eba7
#
_cell.length_a   1.000
_cell.length_b   1.000
_cell.length_c   1.000
_cell.angle_alpha   90.00
_cell.angle_beta   90.00
_cell.angle_gamma   90.00
#
_symmetry.space_group_name_H-M   'P 1'
#
loop_
_entity.id
_entity.type
_entity.pdbx_description
1 polymer ?
#
loop_
_entity_poly.entity_id
_entity_poly.type
_entity_poly.pdbx_seq_one_letter_code
_entity_poly.pdbx_strand_id
1 'polypeptide(L)'
;VLMGTWNCTSVLGKEMIKNKKGNILSIVTTYAWTGSPFVVPSAAAKAGVLAMTRSLAVEWGKYNIRFNAIAPGPFPTKGAWSRLMPPGFDDFEDNMKDKIPMKRFGERHELENLASYLMSDGSAYINGEVITIDGGEWLAGAGEFSDLNKLPDSMWKAMAERRKKK
;
A
#
# COMPACT_ATOMS: atom_id res chain seq x y z
N VAL A 1 15.90 -4.30 -5.04
CA VAL A 1 14.47 -4.26 -5.42
C VAL A 1 14.32 -3.61 -6.79
N LEU A 2 14.61 -2.30 -6.98
CA LEU A 2 14.34 -1.59 -8.24
C LEU A 2 14.97 -2.28 -9.47
N MET A 3 16.28 -2.50 -9.45
CA MET A 3 16.96 -3.12 -10.60
C MET A 3 16.48 -4.54 -10.88
N GLY A 4 16.17 -5.32 -9.83
CA GLY A 4 15.59 -6.67 -10.03
C GLY A 4 14.22 -6.60 -10.71
N THR A 5 13.35 -5.68 -10.28
CA THR A 5 12.05 -5.48 -10.94
C THR A 5 12.23 -5.05 -12.40
N TRP A 6 13.11 -4.09 -12.67
CA TRP A 6 13.42 -3.67 -14.04
C TRP A 6 13.94 -4.80 -14.91
N ASN A 7 14.91 -5.58 -14.42
CA ASN A 7 15.52 -6.68 -15.17
C ASN A 7 14.47 -7.74 -15.52
N CYS A 8 13.63 -8.16 -14.57
CA CYS A 8 12.55 -9.10 -14.84
C CYS A 8 11.55 -8.54 -15.85
N THR A 9 11.13 -7.28 -15.65
CA THR A 9 10.16 -6.62 -16.54
C THR A 9 10.71 -6.47 -17.97
N SER A 10 11.95 -6.04 -18.12
CA SER A 10 12.57 -5.83 -19.44
C SER A 10 12.78 -7.12 -20.23
N VAL A 11 13.03 -8.24 -19.54
CA VAL A 11 13.20 -9.55 -20.18
C VAL A 11 11.86 -10.19 -20.53
N LEU A 12 10.98 -10.36 -19.53
CA LEU A 12 9.67 -10.99 -19.72
C LEU A 12 8.73 -10.14 -20.57
N GLY A 13 8.85 -8.82 -20.49
CA GLY A 13 8.06 -7.88 -21.26
C GLY A 13 8.21 -8.04 -22.77
N LYS A 14 9.39 -8.46 -23.26
CA LYS A 14 9.59 -8.74 -24.69
C LYS A 14 8.65 -9.83 -25.20
N GLU A 15 8.47 -10.89 -24.43
CA GLU A 15 7.53 -11.96 -24.78
C GLU A 15 6.07 -11.51 -24.60
N MET A 16 5.76 -10.71 -23.61
CA MET A 16 4.42 -10.14 -23.45
C MET A 16 4.05 -9.22 -24.61
N ILE A 17 4.99 -8.37 -25.07
CA ILE A 17 4.80 -7.49 -26.24
C ILE A 17 4.54 -8.32 -27.49
N LYS A 18 5.34 -9.36 -27.73
CA LYS A 18 5.20 -10.27 -28.87
C LYS A 18 3.83 -10.96 -28.88
N ASN A 19 3.38 -11.41 -27.70
CA ASN A 19 2.11 -12.11 -27.55
C ASN A 19 0.90 -11.16 -27.43
N LYS A 20 1.12 -9.83 -27.37
CA LYS A 20 0.10 -8.80 -27.17
C LYS A 20 -0.81 -9.10 -25.96
N LYS A 21 -0.24 -9.63 -24.91
CA LYS A 21 -0.91 -9.96 -23.65
C LYS A 21 0.10 -10.00 -22.50
N GLY A 22 -0.21 -9.30 -21.42
CA GLY A 22 0.60 -9.35 -20.21
C GLY A 22 -0.08 -8.67 -19.03
N ASN A 23 0.34 -9.08 -17.86
CA ASN A 23 -0.08 -8.44 -16.61
C ASN A 23 1.09 -8.50 -15.62
N ILE A 24 1.47 -7.34 -15.11
CA ILE A 24 2.55 -7.20 -14.14
C ILE A 24 2.00 -6.52 -12.90
N LEU A 25 2.09 -7.20 -11.78
CA LEU A 25 1.71 -6.70 -10.48
C LEU A 25 2.96 -6.51 -9.63
N SER A 26 3.17 -5.28 -9.18
CA SER A 26 4.27 -4.92 -8.30
C SER A 26 3.79 -4.73 -6.86
N ILE A 27 4.62 -5.09 -5.89
CA ILE A 27 4.38 -4.75 -4.49
C ILE A 27 5.26 -3.55 -4.14
N VAL A 28 4.61 -2.44 -3.84
CA VAL A 28 5.26 -1.23 -3.33
C VAL A 28 4.98 -1.08 -1.83
N THR A 29 4.82 0.12 -1.34
CA THR A 29 4.50 0.43 0.06
C THR A 29 4.02 1.88 0.13
N THR A 30 3.27 2.25 1.16
CA THR A 30 2.76 3.60 1.35
C THR A 30 3.89 4.64 1.45
N TYR A 31 5.02 4.32 2.04
CA TYR A 31 6.18 5.23 2.09
C TYR A 31 6.94 5.38 0.75
N ALA A 32 6.48 4.76 -0.33
CA ALA A 32 6.98 5.06 -1.67
C ALA A 32 6.58 6.48 -2.14
N TRP A 33 5.52 7.06 -1.55
CA TRP A 33 5.09 8.44 -1.82
C TRP A 33 5.74 9.46 -0.88
N THR A 34 5.91 9.11 0.39
CA THR A 34 6.29 10.08 1.45
C THR A 34 7.74 9.93 1.92
N GLY A 35 8.39 8.80 1.62
CA GLY A 35 9.58 8.38 2.34
C GLY A 35 9.24 7.86 3.74
N SER A 36 10.25 7.35 4.44
CA SER A 36 10.18 6.97 5.86
C SER A 36 11.59 6.93 6.45
N PRO A 37 11.77 7.34 7.72
CA PRO A 37 13.05 7.22 8.39
C PRO A 37 13.47 5.74 8.53
N PHE A 38 14.78 5.51 8.61
CA PHE A 38 15.43 4.21 8.79
C PHE A 38 15.28 3.20 7.64
N VAL A 39 14.52 3.50 6.58
CA VAL A 39 14.27 2.63 5.43
C VAL A 39 14.56 3.30 4.08
N VAL A 40 15.46 4.28 4.04
CA VAL A 40 15.76 5.08 2.84
C VAL A 40 16.04 4.25 1.58
N PRO A 41 16.87 3.18 1.61
CA PRO A 41 17.10 2.37 0.41
C PRO A 41 15.83 1.66 -0.10
N SER A 42 14.96 1.22 0.83
CA SER A 42 13.68 0.62 0.49
C SER A 42 12.72 1.65 -0.09
N ALA A 43 12.60 2.83 0.55
CA ALA A 43 11.74 3.91 0.08
C ALA A 43 12.11 4.35 -1.33
N ALA A 44 13.40 4.61 -1.58
CA ALA A 44 13.90 5.01 -2.90
C ALA A 44 13.62 3.92 -3.97
N ALA A 45 13.88 2.64 -3.64
CA ALA A 45 13.62 1.55 -4.57
C ALA A 45 12.13 1.38 -4.88
N LYS A 46 11.26 1.49 -3.88
CA LYS A 46 9.81 1.35 -4.04
C LYS A 46 9.19 2.55 -4.76
N ALA A 47 9.71 3.77 -4.55
CA ALA A 47 9.34 4.95 -5.33
C ALA A 47 9.71 4.78 -6.81
N GLY A 48 10.88 4.21 -7.11
CA GLY A 48 11.27 3.88 -8.47
C GLY A 48 10.36 2.82 -9.12
N VAL A 49 9.96 1.78 -8.37
CA VAL A 49 9.00 0.78 -8.86
C VAL A 49 7.62 1.40 -9.10
N LEU A 50 7.17 2.30 -8.24
CA LEU A 50 5.93 3.06 -8.40
C LEU A 50 5.94 3.87 -9.70
N ALA A 51 7.01 4.64 -9.94
CA ALA A 51 7.17 5.43 -11.16
C ALA A 51 7.21 4.53 -12.40
N MET A 52 7.95 3.41 -12.35
CA MET A 52 8.04 2.44 -13.43
C MET A 52 6.68 1.81 -13.75
N THR A 53 5.89 1.44 -12.74
CA THR A 53 4.53 0.89 -12.91
C THR A 53 3.67 1.84 -13.73
N ARG A 54 3.63 3.13 -13.38
CA ARG A 54 2.82 4.13 -14.07
C ARG A 54 3.32 4.41 -15.48
N SER A 55 4.64 4.55 -15.66
CA SER A 55 5.24 4.83 -16.97
C SER A 55 4.98 3.71 -17.96
N LEU A 56 5.23 2.45 -17.54
CA LEU A 56 5.04 1.29 -18.42
C LEU A 56 3.57 0.95 -18.66
N ALA A 57 2.67 1.29 -17.75
CA ALA A 57 1.23 1.17 -17.97
C ALA A 57 0.78 2.01 -19.18
N VAL A 58 1.33 3.21 -19.34
CA VAL A 58 1.03 4.08 -20.49
C VAL A 58 1.78 3.61 -21.75
N GLU A 59 3.08 3.35 -21.62
CA GLU A 59 3.93 3.01 -22.77
C GLU A 59 3.55 1.68 -23.42
N TRP A 60 3.24 0.65 -22.60
CA TRP A 60 2.97 -0.72 -23.08
C TRP A 60 1.49 -1.09 -23.11
N GLY A 61 0.60 -0.20 -22.71
CA GLY A 61 -0.85 -0.41 -22.80
C GLY A 61 -1.31 -0.72 -24.22
N LYS A 62 -0.68 -0.12 -25.24
CA LYS A 62 -0.93 -0.41 -26.66
C LYS A 62 -0.66 -1.88 -27.09
N TYR A 63 0.10 -2.62 -26.27
CA TYR A 63 0.36 -4.04 -26.48
C TYR A 63 -0.55 -4.92 -25.61
N ASN A 64 -1.60 -4.36 -25.01
CA ASN A 64 -2.50 -5.05 -24.09
C ASN A 64 -1.74 -5.64 -22.87
N ILE A 65 -0.78 -4.87 -22.35
CA ILE A 65 -0.03 -5.23 -21.13
C ILE A 65 -0.45 -4.25 -20.05
N ARG A 66 -0.86 -4.78 -18.91
CA ARG A 66 -1.25 -3.99 -17.73
C ARG A 66 -0.14 -3.98 -16.68
N PHE A 67 0.03 -2.85 -16.05
CA PHE A 67 0.94 -2.67 -14.92
C PHE A 67 0.16 -2.06 -13.77
N ASN A 68 0.08 -2.77 -12.67
CA ASN A 68 -0.52 -2.25 -11.44
C ASN A 68 0.38 -2.53 -10.24
N ALA A 69 0.12 -1.90 -9.14
CA ALA A 69 0.83 -2.16 -7.91
C ALA A 69 -0.12 -2.26 -6.71
N ILE A 70 0.31 -2.95 -5.68
CA ILE A 70 -0.32 -2.93 -4.36
C ILE A 70 0.65 -2.25 -3.39
N ALA A 71 0.13 -1.36 -2.57
CA ALA A 71 0.83 -0.74 -1.45
C ALA A 71 0.27 -1.26 -0.12
N PRO A 72 0.80 -2.36 0.41
CA PRO A 72 0.34 -2.90 1.68
C PRO A 72 0.79 -2.03 2.86
N GLY A 73 -0.07 -1.91 3.86
CA GLY A 73 0.29 -1.57 5.22
C GLY A 73 0.88 -2.75 5.98
N PRO A 74 0.69 -2.84 7.29
CA PRO A 74 1.25 -3.92 8.10
C PRO A 74 0.52 -5.26 7.88
N PHE A 75 1.24 -6.22 7.32
CA PHE A 75 0.86 -7.63 7.20
C PHE A 75 1.92 -8.48 7.90
N PRO A 76 1.73 -8.82 9.17
CA PRO A 76 2.73 -9.55 9.94
C PRO A 76 3.07 -10.90 9.35
N THR A 77 4.37 -11.17 9.19
CA THR A 77 4.88 -12.51 8.88
C THR A 77 5.90 -12.91 9.93
N LYS A 78 5.98 -14.21 10.27
CA LYS A 78 6.91 -14.69 11.30
C LYS A 78 8.34 -14.20 11.09
N GLY A 79 8.83 -14.19 9.84
CA GLY A 79 10.21 -13.81 9.53
C GLY A 79 10.48 -12.30 9.53
N ALA A 80 9.50 -11.48 9.12
CA ALA A 80 9.67 -10.02 9.13
C ALA A 80 9.46 -9.46 10.53
N TRP A 81 8.45 -9.97 11.24
CA TRP A 81 8.05 -9.46 12.54
C TRP A 81 9.14 -9.67 13.59
N SER A 82 9.76 -10.86 13.65
CA SER A 82 10.86 -11.14 14.56
C SER A 82 12.11 -10.25 14.36
N ARG A 83 12.25 -9.62 13.19
CA ARG A 83 13.36 -8.70 12.89
C ARG A 83 13.01 -7.23 13.16
N LEU A 84 11.74 -6.89 13.17
CA LEU A 84 11.25 -5.52 13.33
C LEU A 84 10.89 -5.21 14.79
N MET A 85 10.60 -6.25 15.59
CA MET A 85 10.25 -6.09 17.00
C MET A 85 11.50 -5.94 17.86
N PRO A 86 11.74 -4.76 18.45
CA PRO A 86 12.83 -4.60 19.41
C PRO A 86 12.55 -5.40 20.69
N PRO A 87 13.53 -6.07 21.27
CA PRO A 87 13.37 -6.73 22.57
C PRO A 87 12.93 -5.72 23.65
N GLY A 88 11.93 -6.08 24.46
CA GLY A 88 11.45 -5.23 25.56
C GLY A 88 10.43 -4.16 25.19
N PHE A 89 9.90 -4.19 23.97
CA PHE A 89 8.80 -3.31 23.53
C PHE A 89 7.50 -4.10 23.39
N ASP A 90 6.97 -4.59 24.50
CA ASP A 90 5.79 -5.45 24.54
C ASP A 90 4.52 -4.76 23.98
N ASP A 91 4.40 -3.43 24.15
CA ASP A 91 3.29 -2.63 23.66
C ASP A 91 3.44 -2.17 22.19
N PHE A 92 4.52 -2.58 21.49
CA PHE A 92 4.79 -2.07 20.15
C PHE A 92 3.72 -2.45 19.13
N GLU A 93 3.22 -3.67 19.18
CA GLU A 93 2.15 -4.13 18.29
C GLU A 93 0.85 -3.38 18.52
N ASP A 94 0.48 -3.16 19.77
CA ASP A 94 -0.76 -2.45 20.11
C ASP A 94 -0.66 -0.97 19.72
N ASN A 95 0.48 -0.35 19.94
CA ASN A 95 0.77 1.00 19.46
C ASN A 95 0.71 1.12 17.93
N MET A 96 1.13 0.09 17.20
CA MET A 96 0.99 0.06 15.74
C MET A 96 -0.48 -0.10 15.31
N LYS A 97 -1.22 -1.02 15.92
CA LYS A 97 -2.66 -1.21 15.65
C LYS A 97 -3.46 0.05 15.95
N ASP A 98 -3.08 0.79 17.00
CA ASP A 98 -3.75 2.05 17.37
C ASP A 98 -3.61 3.15 16.31
N LYS A 99 -2.58 3.13 15.50
CA LYS A 99 -2.42 4.05 14.36
C LYS A 99 -3.31 3.67 13.17
N ILE A 100 -3.74 2.42 13.08
CA ILE A 100 -4.59 1.94 12.01
C ILE A 100 -6.06 2.21 12.36
N PRO A 101 -6.84 2.91 11.54
CA PRO A 101 -8.27 3.13 11.80
C PRO A 101 -9.07 1.85 12.05
N MET A 102 -8.77 0.78 11.32
CA MET A 102 -9.41 -0.53 11.50
C MET A 102 -8.92 -1.31 12.73
N LYS A 103 -7.96 -0.76 13.51
CA LYS A 103 -7.46 -1.32 14.80
C LYS A 103 -6.94 -2.76 14.71
N ARG A 104 -6.53 -3.18 13.54
CA ARG A 104 -5.93 -4.50 13.31
C ARG A 104 -4.92 -4.47 12.16
N PHE A 105 -4.07 -5.47 12.11
CA PHE A 105 -3.23 -5.73 10.94
C PHE A 105 -4.04 -6.40 9.82
N GLY A 106 -3.51 -6.33 8.61
CA GLY A 106 -4.04 -7.05 7.47
C GLY A 106 -3.79 -8.56 7.59
N GLU A 107 -4.74 -9.34 7.11
CA GLU A 107 -4.62 -10.79 7.02
C GLU A 107 -4.16 -11.20 5.61
N ARG A 108 -3.36 -12.28 5.54
CA ARG A 108 -2.74 -12.72 4.28
C ARG A 108 -3.78 -12.89 3.16
N HIS A 109 -4.91 -13.50 3.45
CA HIS A 109 -5.94 -13.76 2.45
C HIS A 109 -6.54 -12.48 1.85
N GLU A 110 -6.56 -11.35 2.58
CA GLU A 110 -7.03 -10.07 2.06
C GLU A 110 -6.10 -9.55 0.96
N LEU A 111 -4.78 -9.69 1.17
CA LEU A 111 -3.77 -9.35 0.17
C LEU A 111 -3.80 -10.31 -1.03
N GLU A 112 -3.95 -11.60 -0.78
CA GLU A 112 -4.03 -12.64 -1.81
C GLU A 112 -5.26 -12.44 -2.72
N ASN A 113 -6.42 -12.11 -2.14
CA ASN A 113 -7.64 -11.81 -2.88
C ASN A 113 -7.46 -10.59 -3.80
N LEU A 114 -6.88 -9.51 -3.29
CA LEU A 114 -6.61 -8.32 -4.10
C LEU A 114 -5.62 -8.62 -5.22
N ALA A 115 -4.55 -9.34 -4.92
CA ALA A 115 -3.57 -9.74 -5.93
C ALA A 115 -4.19 -10.63 -7.01
N SER A 116 -5.00 -11.61 -6.62
CA SER A 116 -5.72 -12.50 -7.54
C SER A 116 -6.68 -11.72 -8.44
N TYR A 117 -7.43 -10.76 -7.89
CA TYR A 117 -8.30 -9.89 -8.67
C TYR A 117 -7.53 -9.06 -9.68
N LEU A 118 -6.45 -8.40 -9.27
CA LEU A 118 -5.64 -7.56 -10.17
C LEU A 118 -4.93 -8.37 -11.26
N MET A 119 -4.62 -9.63 -11.00
CA MET A 119 -4.01 -10.54 -11.97
C MET A 119 -5.02 -11.22 -12.90
N SER A 120 -6.31 -11.15 -12.61
CA SER A 120 -7.39 -11.74 -13.40
C SER A 120 -7.88 -10.83 -14.54
N ASP A 121 -8.65 -11.40 -15.44
CA ASP A 121 -9.36 -10.64 -16.50
C ASP A 121 -10.51 -9.79 -15.94
N GLY A 122 -10.98 -10.05 -14.70
CA GLY A 122 -11.96 -9.21 -14.00
C GLY A 122 -11.51 -7.77 -13.76
N SER A 123 -10.19 -7.53 -13.80
CA SER A 123 -9.59 -6.20 -13.67
C SER A 123 -9.01 -5.66 -14.99
N ALA A 124 -9.52 -6.14 -16.15
CA ALA A 124 -8.94 -5.86 -17.48
C ALA A 124 -8.81 -4.38 -17.83
N TYR A 125 -9.62 -3.50 -17.23
CA TYR A 125 -9.58 -2.05 -17.48
C TYR A 125 -8.82 -1.26 -16.40
N ILE A 126 -8.21 -1.95 -15.41
CA ILE A 126 -7.35 -1.33 -14.38
C ILE A 126 -5.91 -1.39 -14.87
N ASN A 127 -5.31 -0.23 -15.11
CA ASN A 127 -3.94 -0.11 -15.62
C ASN A 127 -3.26 1.16 -15.07
N GLY A 128 -2.08 1.02 -14.50
CA GLY A 128 -1.32 2.13 -13.91
C GLY A 128 -1.71 2.45 -12.47
N GLU A 129 -2.62 1.68 -11.87
CA GLU A 129 -3.15 1.94 -10.54
C GLU A 129 -2.27 1.35 -9.44
N VAL A 130 -2.28 2.04 -8.31
CA VAL A 130 -1.59 1.60 -7.09
C VAL A 130 -2.61 1.54 -5.95
N ILE A 131 -3.03 0.35 -5.62
CA ILE A 131 -4.07 0.14 -4.62
C ILE A 131 -3.45 -0.02 -3.24
N THR A 132 -3.80 0.88 -2.35
CA THR A 132 -3.42 0.80 -0.94
C THR A 132 -4.35 -0.17 -0.22
N ILE A 133 -3.75 -1.08 0.57
CA ILE A 133 -4.45 -2.03 1.43
C ILE A 133 -3.78 -1.99 2.82
N ASP A 134 -4.25 -1.10 3.70
CA ASP A 134 -3.57 -0.75 4.94
C ASP A 134 -4.51 -0.45 6.13
N GLY A 135 -5.80 -0.73 5.98
CA GLY A 135 -6.78 -0.40 7.02
C GLY A 135 -6.98 1.10 7.26
N GLY A 136 -6.52 1.95 6.33
CA GLY A 136 -6.61 3.41 6.42
C GLY A 136 -5.41 4.07 7.13
N GLU A 137 -4.36 3.32 7.45
CA GLU A 137 -3.20 3.81 8.19
C GLU A 137 -2.56 5.04 7.54
N TRP A 138 -2.29 4.97 6.23
CA TRP A 138 -1.63 6.07 5.52
C TRP A 138 -2.46 7.36 5.49
N LEU A 139 -3.76 7.23 5.26
CA LEU A 139 -4.67 8.37 5.26
C LEU A 139 -4.80 8.98 6.65
N ALA A 140 -4.89 8.15 7.69
CA ALA A 140 -4.93 8.62 9.07
C ALA A 140 -3.62 9.33 9.47
N GLY A 141 -2.48 8.79 9.05
CA GLY A 141 -1.18 9.40 9.31
C GLY A 141 -0.96 10.76 8.63
N ALA A 142 -1.59 10.98 7.48
CA ALA A 142 -1.54 12.25 6.74
C ALA A 142 -2.68 13.22 7.12
N GLY A 143 -3.70 12.76 7.84
CA GLY A 143 -4.89 13.54 8.17
C GLY A 143 -4.66 14.56 9.28
N GLU A 144 -4.80 15.85 8.98
CA GLU A 144 -4.60 16.96 9.92
C GLU A 144 -5.49 16.84 11.17
N PHE A 145 -6.71 16.31 11.02
CA PHE A 145 -7.68 16.16 12.11
C PHE A 145 -7.81 14.73 12.63
N SER A 146 -6.89 13.83 12.27
CA SER A 146 -6.97 12.41 12.66
C SER A 146 -6.98 12.20 14.18
N ASP A 147 -6.35 13.09 14.93
CA ASP A 147 -6.35 13.03 16.40
C ASP A 147 -7.74 13.20 17.03
N LEU A 148 -8.69 13.79 16.30
CA LEU A 148 -10.08 13.89 16.77
C LEU A 148 -10.76 12.51 16.91
N ASN A 149 -10.26 11.48 16.23
CA ASN A 149 -10.73 10.09 16.41
C ASN A 149 -10.47 9.53 17.82
N LYS A 150 -9.59 10.18 18.60
CA LYS A 150 -9.29 9.81 19.99
C LYS A 150 -10.29 10.41 21.00
N LEU A 151 -11.16 11.32 20.55
CA LEU A 151 -12.13 11.96 21.42
C LEU A 151 -13.28 11.00 21.77
N PRO A 152 -13.65 10.86 23.04
CA PRO A 152 -14.78 10.06 23.45
C PRO A 152 -16.11 10.69 22.95
N ASP A 153 -17.11 9.85 22.75
CA ASP A 153 -18.45 10.26 22.27
C ASP A 153 -19.09 11.39 23.10
N SER A 154 -18.81 11.43 24.41
CA SER A 154 -19.31 12.50 25.31
C SER A 154 -18.81 13.88 24.90
N MET A 155 -17.56 13.99 24.40
CA MET A 155 -17.04 15.27 23.92
C MET A 155 -17.69 15.68 22.60
N TRP A 156 -17.94 14.74 21.69
CA TRP A 156 -18.66 15.01 20.45
C TRP A 156 -20.09 15.51 20.73
N LYS A 157 -20.80 14.90 21.67
CA LYS A 157 -22.13 15.35 22.12
C LYS A 157 -22.08 16.77 22.68
N ALA A 158 -21.12 17.05 23.57
CA ALA A 158 -20.95 18.39 24.14
C ALA A 158 -20.65 19.47 23.07
N MET A 159 -19.82 19.12 22.06
CA MET A 159 -19.55 20.04 20.95
C MET A 159 -20.78 20.30 20.09
N ALA A 160 -21.59 19.27 19.83
CA ALA A 160 -22.85 19.41 19.08
C ALA A 160 -23.87 20.31 19.81
N GLU A 161 -23.99 20.17 21.14
CA GLU A 161 -24.88 21.02 21.96
C GLU A 161 -24.45 22.51 21.97
N ARG A 162 -23.16 22.78 22.01
CA ARG A 162 -22.63 24.15 21.90
C ARG A 162 -22.99 24.83 20.56
N ARG A 163 -23.04 24.07 19.47
CA ARG A 163 -23.44 24.61 18.15
C ARG A 163 -24.91 24.96 18.05
N LYS A 164 -25.79 24.28 18.81
CA LYS A 164 -27.22 24.54 18.83
C LYS A 164 -27.57 25.81 19.63
N LYS A 165 -26.67 26.28 20.49
CA LYS A 165 -26.87 27.46 21.35
C LYS A 165 -26.35 28.77 20.73
N LYS A 166 -25.77 28.69 19.53
CA LYS A 166 -25.38 29.83 18.68
C LYS A 166 -26.37 29.99 17.53
#